data_389182520594b72551a83df767cba37a
#
_entry.id   389182520594b72551a83df767cba37a
#
_cell.length_a   1.000
_cell.length_b   1.000
_cell.length_c   1.000
_cell.angle_alpha   90.00
_cell.angle_beta   90.00
_cell.angle_gamma   90.00
#
_symmetry.space_group_name_H-M   'P 1'
#
loop_
_entity.id
_entity.type
_entity.pdbx_description
1 polymer ?
#
loop_
_entity_poly.entity_id
_entity_poly.type
_entity_poly.pdbx_seq_one_letter_code
_entity_poly.pdbx_strand_id
1 'polypeptide(L)'
;MKKEMTSMKQTRLNSILDEATKLLIEKPNASMNDIADSAKIGIATLHRYVESREQLMVYLGLRAIEVVSEAMQNIHQDEENCETYIPELIEVLIPLGDKIFFLTHDAAIHYNPEIEGADLKLREPILHAVSLLQQKGYFRQDVNKNWIVDVLYSILFLTWQQVVSGDIARKSAASLVVDTFYHGFRSR
;
A
#
# COMPACT_ATOMS: atom_id res chain seq x y z
N MET A 1 27.03 1.86 9.68
CA MET A 1 27.39 1.73 8.27
C MET A 1 26.49 0.68 7.63
N LYS A 2 25.37 1.04 6.99
CA LYS A 2 24.55 0.10 6.17
C LYS A 2 25.40 -0.27 4.94
N LYS A 3 25.76 -1.54 4.82
CA LYS A 3 26.50 -2.07 3.67
C LYS A 3 25.56 -2.00 2.47
N GLU A 4 25.87 -1.18 1.46
CA GLU A 4 25.12 -1.15 0.21
C GLU A 4 25.00 -2.58 -0.34
N MET A 5 23.77 -3.05 -0.49
CA MET A 5 23.53 -4.37 -1.09
C MET A 5 23.79 -4.26 -2.60
N THR A 6 24.50 -5.25 -3.17
CA THR A 6 24.63 -5.32 -4.63
C THR A 6 23.26 -5.46 -5.27
N SER A 7 23.07 -4.87 -6.47
CA SER A 7 21.78 -4.86 -7.20
C SER A 7 21.13 -6.27 -7.30
N MET A 8 21.92 -7.32 -7.59
CA MET A 8 21.42 -8.71 -7.59
C MET A 8 20.92 -9.19 -6.23
N LYS A 9 21.56 -8.78 -5.14
CA LYS A 9 21.12 -9.16 -3.79
C LYS A 9 19.81 -8.49 -3.43
N GLN A 10 19.63 -7.23 -3.84
CA GLN A 10 18.38 -6.48 -3.66
C GLN A 10 17.23 -7.11 -4.47
N THR A 11 17.45 -7.41 -5.74
CA THR A 11 16.46 -8.08 -6.60
C THR A 11 16.01 -9.42 -5.99
N ARG A 12 16.95 -10.20 -5.45
CA ARG A 12 16.60 -11.48 -4.80
C ARG A 12 15.82 -11.28 -3.51
N LEU A 13 16.19 -10.29 -2.68
CA LEU A 13 15.43 -9.94 -1.49
C LEU A 13 14.00 -9.52 -1.87
N ASN A 14 13.84 -8.63 -2.85
CA ASN A 14 12.53 -8.18 -3.30
C ASN A 14 11.64 -9.37 -3.75
N SER A 15 12.21 -10.33 -4.50
CA SER A 15 11.50 -11.56 -4.88
C SER A 15 11.05 -12.39 -3.66
N ILE A 16 11.87 -12.49 -2.62
CA ILE A 16 11.53 -13.18 -1.37
C ILE A 16 10.39 -12.44 -0.65
N LEU A 17 10.47 -11.12 -0.56
CA LEU A 17 9.45 -10.30 0.09
C LEU A 17 8.10 -10.35 -0.66
N ASP A 18 8.10 -10.37 -1.99
CA ASP A 18 6.89 -10.46 -2.79
C ASP A 18 6.18 -11.84 -2.59
N GLU A 19 6.94 -12.94 -2.48
CA GLU A 19 6.37 -14.26 -2.15
C GLU A 19 5.91 -14.34 -0.68
N ALA A 20 6.67 -13.77 0.25
CA ALA A 20 6.28 -13.69 1.65
C ALA A 20 4.98 -12.89 1.85
N THR A 21 4.80 -11.79 1.09
CA THR A 21 3.57 -11.00 1.08
C THR A 21 2.35 -11.86 0.76
N LYS A 22 2.40 -12.63 -0.34
CA LYS A 22 1.30 -13.50 -0.77
C LYS A 22 0.97 -14.55 0.30
N LEU A 23 2.00 -15.21 0.81
CA LEU A 23 1.81 -16.24 1.83
C LEU A 23 1.19 -15.69 3.12
N LEU A 24 1.66 -14.54 3.61
CA LEU A 24 1.20 -13.97 4.88
C LEU A 24 -0.24 -13.41 4.80
N ILE A 25 -0.72 -13.06 3.63
CA ILE A 25 -2.14 -12.72 3.41
C ILE A 25 -3.02 -13.97 3.57
N GLU A 26 -2.60 -15.10 3.01
CA GLU A 26 -3.34 -16.36 3.10
C GLU A 26 -3.16 -17.03 4.48
N LYS A 27 -1.96 -16.96 5.04
CA LYS A 27 -1.56 -17.58 6.30
C LYS A 27 -0.80 -16.58 7.18
N PRO A 28 -1.49 -15.70 7.92
CA PRO A 28 -0.85 -14.65 8.72
C PRO A 28 0.17 -15.15 9.75
N ASN A 29 -0.02 -16.38 10.25
CA ASN A 29 0.86 -17.02 11.22
C ASN A 29 1.92 -17.93 10.57
N ALA A 30 2.18 -17.80 9.25
CA ALA A 30 3.22 -18.57 8.57
C ALA A 30 4.58 -18.37 9.25
N SER A 31 5.30 -19.48 9.47
CA SER A 31 6.63 -19.48 10.07
C SER A 31 7.70 -19.04 9.07
N MET A 32 8.91 -18.77 9.56
CA MET A 32 10.06 -18.47 8.68
C MET A 32 10.38 -19.66 7.75
N ASN A 33 10.11 -20.91 8.17
CA ASN A 33 10.25 -22.08 7.30
C ASN A 33 9.19 -22.06 6.18
N ASP A 34 7.92 -21.81 6.51
CA ASP A 34 6.86 -21.70 5.49
C ASP A 34 7.20 -20.61 4.44
N ILE A 35 7.78 -19.49 4.89
CA ILE A 35 8.19 -18.38 4.01
C ILE A 35 9.38 -18.80 3.12
N ALA A 36 10.37 -19.50 3.67
CA ALA A 36 11.49 -20.03 2.89
C ALA A 36 11.01 -21.00 1.81
N ASP A 37 10.09 -21.91 2.17
CA ASP A 37 9.50 -22.88 1.25
C ASP A 37 8.69 -22.19 0.15
N SER A 38 7.86 -21.20 0.50
CA SER A 38 7.10 -20.40 -0.48
C SER A 38 8.02 -19.66 -1.46
N ALA A 39 9.13 -19.10 -0.96
CA ALA A 39 10.14 -18.43 -1.79
C ALA A 39 11.07 -19.41 -2.53
N LYS A 40 10.86 -20.73 -2.38
CA LYS A 40 11.67 -21.82 -2.96
C LYS A 40 13.16 -21.67 -2.64
N ILE A 41 13.47 -21.40 -1.36
CA ILE A 41 14.85 -21.31 -0.83
C ILE A 41 14.98 -22.07 0.48
N GLY A 42 16.20 -22.48 0.83
CA GLY A 42 16.45 -23.06 2.15
C GLY A 42 16.38 -22.00 3.26
N ILE A 43 15.96 -22.39 4.47
CA ILE A 43 15.86 -21.51 5.65
C ILE A 43 17.20 -20.79 5.95
N ALA A 44 18.34 -21.48 5.81
CA ALA A 44 19.66 -20.86 5.97
C ALA A 44 19.92 -19.75 4.93
N THR A 45 19.35 -19.87 3.73
CA THR A 45 19.41 -18.82 2.71
C THR A 45 18.53 -17.66 3.09
N LEU A 46 17.31 -17.89 3.60
CA LEU A 46 16.43 -16.84 4.08
C LEU A 46 17.12 -16.01 5.18
N HIS A 47 17.73 -16.69 6.17
CA HIS A 47 18.43 -16.00 7.28
C HIS A 47 19.65 -15.18 6.85
N ARG A 48 20.19 -15.39 5.65
CA ARG A 48 21.23 -14.51 5.06
C ARG A 48 20.68 -13.16 4.58
N TYR A 49 19.36 -13.06 4.34
CA TYR A 49 18.67 -11.84 3.92
C TYR A 49 17.94 -11.17 5.06
N VAL A 50 17.35 -11.98 5.96
CA VAL A 50 16.43 -11.53 7.01
C VAL A 50 16.77 -12.28 8.30
N GLU A 51 17.22 -11.55 9.33
CA GLU A 51 17.72 -12.14 10.57
C GLU A 51 16.58 -12.64 11.48
N SER A 52 15.44 -11.94 11.47
CA SER A 52 14.29 -12.24 12.33
C SER A 52 12.95 -11.98 11.62
N ARG A 53 11.86 -12.46 12.25
CA ARG A 53 10.50 -12.18 11.78
C ARG A 53 10.18 -10.67 11.83
N GLU A 54 10.61 -9.98 12.89
CA GLU A 54 10.41 -8.54 13.04
C GLU A 54 11.09 -7.78 11.89
N GLN A 55 12.34 -8.16 11.56
CA GLN A 55 13.05 -7.56 10.44
C GLN A 55 12.36 -7.85 9.11
N LEU A 56 11.82 -9.08 8.93
CA LEU A 56 11.02 -9.42 7.76
C LEU A 56 9.81 -8.48 7.62
N MET A 57 9.05 -8.27 8.70
CA MET A 57 7.87 -7.40 8.67
C MET A 57 8.25 -5.96 8.31
N VAL A 58 9.34 -5.44 8.85
CA VAL A 58 9.87 -4.11 8.46
C VAL A 58 10.20 -4.06 6.97
N TYR A 59 10.88 -5.07 6.44
CA TYR A 59 11.22 -5.10 5.02
C TYR A 59 9.98 -5.24 4.12
N LEU A 60 8.97 -6.00 4.55
CA LEU A 60 7.68 -6.08 3.84
C LEU A 60 6.97 -4.72 3.79
N GLY A 61 6.94 -3.99 4.91
CA GLY A 61 6.39 -2.64 4.95
C GLY A 61 7.13 -1.68 4.02
N LEU A 62 8.47 -1.63 4.09
CA LEU A 62 9.28 -0.79 3.21
C LEU A 62 9.13 -1.18 1.74
N ARG A 63 9.05 -2.48 1.42
CA ARG A 63 8.80 -2.96 0.06
C ARG A 63 7.41 -2.57 -0.44
N ALA A 64 6.41 -2.62 0.42
CA ALA A 64 5.07 -2.17 0.08
C ALA A 64 5.05 -0.67 -0.27
N ILE A 65 5.70 0.17 0.55
CA ILE A 65 5.84 1.61 0.29
C ILE A 65 6.57 1.87 -1.04
N GLU A 66 7.68 1.16 -1.29
CA GLU A 66 8.44 1.28 -2.54
C GLU A 66 7.55 1.00 -3.76
N VAL A 67 6.84 -0.15 -3.78
CA VAL A 67 5.97 -0.54 -4.89
C VAL A 67 4.82 0.44 -5.10
N VAL A 68 4.18 0.89 -4.02
CA VAL A 68 3.09 1.86 -4.09
C VAL A 68 3.62 3.22 -4.56
N SER A 69 4.77 3.66 -4.06
CA SER A 69 5.40 4.92 -4.48
C SER A 69 5.79 4.91 -5.96
N GLU A 70 6.39 3.82 -6.45
CA GLU A 70 6.72 3.65 -7.88
C GLU A 70 5.47 3.73 -8.76
N ALA A 71 4.37 3.08 -8.34
CA ALA A 71 3.12 3.10 -9.08
C ALA A 71 2.51 4.51 -9.14
N MET A 72 2.68 5.32 -8.10
CA MET A 72 2.16 6.69 -8.03
C MET A 72 3.00 7.71 -8.80
N GLN A 73 4.25 7.41 -9.17
CA GLN A 73 5.18 8.37 -9.81
C GLN A 73 4.67 8.99 -11.11
N ASN A 74 3.81 8.28 -11.82
CA ASN A 74 3.28 8.72 -13.11
C ASN A 74 1.95 9.47 -13.01
N ILE A 75 1.39 9.61 -11.80
CA ILE A 75 0.16 10.36 -11.56
C ILE A 75 0.52 11.82 -11.38
N HIS A 76 0.08 12.67 -12.31
CA HIS A 76 0.35 14.10 -12.24
C HIS A 76 -0.70 14.81 -11.39
N GLN A 77 -0.22 15.62 -10.43
CA GLN A 77 -1.08 16.55 -9.72
C GLN A 77 -1.27 17.81 -10.58
N ASP A 78 -2.47 17.98 -11.09
CA ASP A 78 -2.89 19.21 -11.76
C ASP A 78 -3.77 20.02 -10.79
N GLU A 79 -3.28 21.20 -10.36
CA GLU A 79 -4.04 22.05 -9.45
C GLU A 79 -5.31 22.62 -10.08
N GLU A 80 -5.36 22.77 -11.41
CA GLU A 80 -6.55 23.22 -12.12
C GLU A 80 -7.60 22.12 -12.20
N ASN A 81 -7.19 20.88 -12.44
CA ASN A 81 -8.03 19.68 -12.58
C ASN A 81 -7.80 18.68 -11.42
N CYS A 82 -7.80 19.17 -10.17
CA CYS A 82 -7.47 18.36 -9.00
C CYS A 82 -8.41 17.16 -8.77
N GLU A 83 -9.58 17.14 -9.40
CA GLU A 83 -10.55 16.05 -9.34
C GLU A 83 -10.10 14.77 -10.06
N THR A 84 -9.12 14.84 -10.96
CA THR A 84 -8.63 13.67 -11.70
C THR A 84 -7.66 12.80 -10.90
N TYR A 85 -6.94 13.42 -9.95
CA TYR A 85 -5.86 12.74 -9.22
C TYR A 85 -6.34 11.51 -8.41
N ILE A 86 -7.43 11.67 -7.64
CA ILE A 86 -7.95 10.57 -6.80
C ILE A 86 -8.49 9.40 -7.64
N PRO A 87 -9.28 9.61 -8.71
CA PRO A 87 -9.66 8.52 -9.61
C PRO A 87 -8.46 7.76 -10.23
N GLU A 88 -7.45 8.48 -10.75
CA GLU A 88 -6.23 7.86 -11.29
C GLU A 88 -5.46 7.08 -10.22
N LEU A 89 -5.34 7.65 -9.02
CA LEU A 89 -4.74 6.97 -7.87
C LEU A 89 -5.46 5.66 -7.54
N ILE A 90 -6.79 5.66 -7.50
CA ILE A 90 -7.60 4.47 -7.23
C ILE A 90 -7.34 3.39 -8.28
N GLU A 91 -7.32 3.73 -9.57
CA GLU A 91 -7.04 2.77 -10.65
C GLU A 91 -5.67 2.12 -10.50
N VAL A 92 -4.65 2.91 -10.13
CA VAL A 92 -3.28 2.44 -9.94
C VAL A 92 -3.14 1.59 -8.68
N LEU A 93 -3.85 1.91 -7.60
CA LEU A 93 -3.70 1.25 -6.30
C LEU A 93 -4.56 -0.01 -6.14
N ILE A 94 -5.67 -0.16 -6.84
CA ILE A 94 -6.52 -1.37 -6.73
C ILE A 94 -5.74 -2.68 -6.97
N PRO A 95 -4.85 -2.78 -7.97
CA PRO A 95 -4.04 -3.99 -8.16
C PRO A 95 -3.03 -4.26 -7.04
N LEU A 96 -2.74 -3.27 -6.21
CA LEU A 96 -1.74 -3.30 -5.14
C LEU A 96 -2.35 -3.47 -3.74
N GLY A 97 -3.58 -3.95 -3.65
CA GLY A 97 -4.27 -4.10 -2.37
C GLY A 97 -3.56 -5.02 -1.37
N ASP A 98 -2.79 -5.99 -1.85
CA ASP A 98 -1.91 -6.82 -1.03
C ASP A 98 -0.81 -5.99 -0.32
N LYS A 99 -0.29 -4.96 -0.98
CA LYS A 99 0.70 -4.03 -0.39
C LYS A 99 0.04 -3.09 0.59
N ILE A 100 -1.14 -2.56 0.25
CA ILE A 100 -1.92 -1.67 1.13
C ILE A 100 -2.29 -2.40 2.42
N PHE A 101 -2.60 -3.69 2.38
CA PHE A 101 -2.86 -4.50 3.57
C PHE A 101 -1.74 -4.41 4.60
N PHE A 102 -0.49 -4.60 4.18
CA PHE A 102 0.66 -4.54 5.08
C PHE A 102 0.87 -3.14 5.67
N LEU A 103 0.55 -2.07 4.94
CA LEU A 103 0.68 -0.70 5.43
C LEU A 103 -0.38 -0.32 6.48
N THR A 104 -1.50 -1.04 6.52
CA THR A 104 -2.65 -0.66 7.34
C THR A 104 -2.94 -1.60 8.51
N HIS A 105 -2.47 -2.85 8.49
CA HIS A 105 -2.95 -3.90 9.41
C HIS A 105 -1.89 -4.52 10.33
N ASP A 106 -0.61 -4.25 10.15
CA ASP A 106 0.43 -4.84 10.98
C ASP A 106 0.96 -3.85 12.04
N ALA A 107 0.78 -4.18 13.32
CA ALA A 107 1.21 -3.33 14.43
C ALA A 107 2.75 -3.14 14.47
N ALA A 108 3.54 -4.13 14.03
CA ALA A 108 5.00 -4.02 13.99
C ALA A 108 5.47 -2.98 12.96
N ILE A 109 4.66 -2.72 11.94
CA ILE A 109 4.88 -1.71 10.92
C ILE A 109 4.58 -0.32 11.48
N HIS A 110 3.47 -0.13 12.21
CA HIS A 110 3.03 1.17 12.74
C HIS A 110 3.99 1.84 13.72
N TYR A 111 4.81 1.08 14.44
CA TYR A 111 5.72 1.61 15.45
C TYR A 111 7.19 1.68 15.00
N ASN A 112 7.47 1.42 13.73
CA ASN A 112 8.83 1.52 13.20
C ASN A 112 9.09 2.92 12.60
N PRO A 113 10.03 3.71 13.14
CA PRO A 113 10.27 5.09 12.69
C PRO A 113 10.72 5.21 11.22
N GLU A 114 11.37 4.17 10.66
CA GLU A 114 11.81 4.14 9.26
C GLU A 114 10.57 4.01 8.33
N ILE A 115 9.61 3.19 8.72
CA ILE A 115 8.35 3.00 7.98
C ILE A 115 7.47 4.23 8.14
N GLU A 116 7.31 4.75 9.36
CA GLU A 116 6.52 5.96 9.62
C GLU A 116 6.98 7.13 8.75
N GLY A 117 8.29 7.38 8.71
CA GLY A 117 8.85 8.44 7.88
C GLY A 117 8.68 8.22 6.37
N ALA A 118 8.67 6.98 5.90
CA ALA A 118 8.43 6.64 4.51
C ALA A 118 6.93 6.73 4.14
N ASP A 119 6.04 6.26 5.03
CA ASP A 119 4.58 6.35 4.86
C ASP A 119 4.10 7.79 4.83
N LEU A 120 4.62 8.66 5.70
CA LEU A 120 4.31 10.09 5.67
C LEU A 120 4.60 10.73 4.31
N LYS A 121 5.75 10.41 3.70
CA LYS A 121 6.10 10.88 2.36
C LYS A 121 5.18 10.33 1.28
N LEU A 122 4.78 9.06 1.40
CA LEU A 122 3.85 8.42 0.47
C LEU A 122 2.47 9.08 0.52
N ARG A 123 2.01 9.46 1.72
CA ARG A 123 0.69 10.08 1.95
C ARG A 123 0.64 11.55 1.58
N GLU A 124 1.77 12.27 1.56
CA GLU A 124 1.83 13.71 1.34
C GLU A 124 1.11 14.16 0.05
N PRO A 125 1.36 13.56 -1.13
CA PRO A 125 0.66 13.96 -2.37
C PRO A 125 -0.85 13.69 -2.30
N ILE A 126 -1.28 12.63 -1.62
CA ILE A 126 -2.71 12.30 -1.47
C ILE A 126 -3.39 13.32 -0.54
N LEU A 127 -2.74 13.66 0.58
CA LEU A 127 -3.22 14.68 1.51
C LEU A 127 -3.30 16.06 0.85
N HIS A 128 -2.36 16.37 -0.04
CA HIS A 128 -2.39 17.60 -0.83
C HIS A 128 -3.60 17.63 -1.78
N ALA A 129 -3.82 16.57 -2.55
CA ALA A 129 -4.97 16.44 -3.44
C ALA A 129 -6.32 16.56 -2.69
N VAL A 130 -6.46 15.88 -1.54
CA VAL A 130 -7.65 15.99 -0.68
C VAL A 130 -7.83 17.44 -0.19
N SER A 131 -6.74 18.12 0.19
CA SER A 131 -6.81 19.53 0.62
C SER A 131 -7.30 20.45 -0.50
N LEU A 132 -6.83 20.26 -1.74
CA LEU A 132 -7.30 21.01 -2.91
C LEU A 132 -8.78 20.75 -3.18
N LEU A 133 -9.23 19.49 -3.12
CA LEU A 133 -10.64 19.13 -3.30
C LEU A 133 -11.54 19.76 -2.23
N GLN A 134 -11.06 19.86 -0.99
CA GLN A 134 -11.78 20.59 0.08
C GLN A 134 -11.82 22.11 -0.19
N GLN A 135 -10.69 22.73 -0.55
CA GLN A 135 -10.59 24.16 -0.83
C GLN A 135 -11.48 24.59 -2.00
N LYS A 136 -11.56 23.77 -3.05
CA LYS A 136 -12.43 24.01 -4.22
C LYS A 136 -13.89 23.63 -4.01
N GLY A 137 -14.25 23.10 -2.83
CA GLY A 137 -15.63 22.75 -2.48
C GLY A 137 -16.14 21.44 -3.07
N TYR A 138 -15.30 20.61 -3.66
CA TYR A 138 -15.68 19.27 -4.08
C TYR A 138 -15.89 18.34 -2.88
N PHE A 139 -15.00 18.43 -1.89
CA PHE A 139 -15.10 17.68 -0.64
C PHE A 139 -15.51 18.59 0.52
N ARG A 140 -16.25 18.01 1.44
CA ARG A 140 -16.70 18.68 2.67
C ARG A 140 -15.50 19.07 3.54
N GLN A 141 -15.51 20.32 4.05
CA GLN A 141 -14.40 20.89 4.84
C GLN A 141 -14.49 20.56 6.33
N ASP A 142 -15.61 20.05 6.81
CA ASP A 142 -15.84 19.70 8.21
C ASP A 142 -15.24 18.33 8.59
N VAL A 143 -14.63 17.61 7.63
CA VAL A 143 -13.96 16.31 7.85
C VAL A 143 -12.45 16.49 7.77
N ASN A 144 -11.75 15.91 8.74
CA ASN A 144 -10.28 15.88 8.73
C ASN A 144 -9.75 15.14 7.50
N LYS A 145 -8.80 15.77 6.79
CA LYS A 145 -8.20 15.19 5.57
C LYS A 145 -7.50 13.84 5.80
N ASN A 146 -6.89 13.63 6.98
CA ASN A 146 -6.28 12.33 7.31
C ASN A 146 -7.35 11.23 7.38
N TRP A 147 -8.51 11.51 7.98
CA TRP A 147 -9.65 10.59 7.99
C TRP A 147 -10.09 10.23 6.57
N ILE A 148 -10.16 11.21 5.67
CA ILE A 148 -10.54 10.98 4.26
C ILE A 148 -9.55 10.03 3.60
N VAL A 149 -8.23 10.21 3.81
CA VAL A 149 -7.19 9.34 3.27
C VAL A 149 -7.24 7.93 3.91
N ASP A 150 -7.48 7.83 5.22
CA ASP A 150 -7.60 6.53 5.90
C ASP A 150 -8.83 5.74 5.41
N VAL A 151 -9.95 6.43 5.13
CA VAL A 151 -11.13 5.81 4.51
C VAL A 151 -10.82 5.34 3.09
N LEU A 152 -10.07 6.13 2.29
CA LEU A 152 -9.64 5.72 0.95
C LEU A 152 -8.86 4.40 1.00
N TYR A 153 -7.84 4.30 1.84
CA TYR A 153 -7.07 3.06 2.00
C TYR A 153 -7.93 1.88 2.45
N SER A 154 -8.86 2.13 3.37
CA SER A 154 -9.78 1.08 3.87
C SER A 154 -10.69 0.55 2.76
N ILE A 155 -11.24 1.44 1.91
CA ILE A 155 -12.10 1.05 0.79
C ILE A 155 -11.28 0.34 -0.29
N LEU A 156 -10.07 0.80 -0.60
CA LEU A 156 -9.16 0.14 -1.55
C LEU A 156 -8.86 -1.29 -1.12
N PHE A 157 -8.52 -1.49 0.15
CA PHE A 157 -8.24 -2.82 0.68
C PHE A 157 -9.48 -3.73 0.64
N LEU A 158 -10.63 -3.23 1.12
CA LEU A 158 -11.89 -3.98 1.06
C LEU A 158 -12.22 -4.38 -0.38
N THR A 159 -12.11 -3.46 -1.32
CA THR A 159 -12.41 -3.73 -2.74
C THR A 159 -11.45 -4.76 -3.32
N TRP A 160 -10.16 -4.68 -3.00
CA TRP A 160 -9.18 -5.68 -3.42
C TRP A 160 -9.55 -7.08 -2.90
N GLN A 161 -9.94 -7.23 -1.63
CA GLN A 161 -10.41 -8.50 -1.07
C GLN A 161 -11.59 -9.05 -1.87
N GLN A 162 -12.59 -8.21 -2.16
CA GLN A 162 -13.77 -8.60 -2.92
C GLN A 162 -13.45 -8.97 -4.39
N VAL A 163 -12.44 -8.36 -4.97
CA VAL A 163 -11.94 -8.76 -6.30
C VAL A 163 -11.22 -10.11 -6.25
N VAL A 164 -10.43 -10.37 -5.21
CA VAL A 164 -9.73 -11.65 -5.02
C VAL A 164 -10.69 -12.79 -4.73
N SER A 165 -11.75 -12.55 -3.93
CA SER A 165 -12.81 -13.54 -3.67
C SER A 165 -13.74 -13.78 -4.87
N GLY A 166 -13.72 -12.89 -5.88
CA GLY A 166 -14.57 -12.98 -7.08
C GLY A 166 -15.95 -12.33 -6.91
N ASP A 167 -16.21 -11.64 -5.81
CA ASP A 167 -17.49 -10.96 -5.54
C ASP A 167 -17.63 -9.66 -6.35
N ILE A 168 -16.50 -9.03 -6.68
CA ILE A 168 -16.43 -7.83 -7.52
C ILE A 168 -15.58 -8.12 -8.77
N ALA A 169 -16.12 -7.80 -9.94
CA ALA A 169 -15.35 -7.90 -11.18
C ALA A 169 -14.22 -6.84 -11.20
N ARG A 170 -12.98 -7.25 -11.48
CA ARG A 170 -11.80 -6.37 -11.51
C ARG A 170 -12.04 -5.09 -12.33
N LYS A 171 -12.71 -5.19 -13.47
CA LYS A 171 -13.02 -4.06 -14.35
C LYS A 171 -13.95 -3.00 -13.74
N SER A 172 -14.72 -3.37 -12.72
CA SER A 172 -15.69 -2.49 -12.06
C SER A 172 -15.16 -1.95 -10.72
N ALA A 173 -14.03 -2.45 -10.25
CA ALA A 173 -13.52 -2.16 -8.92
C ALA A 173 -13.17 -0.67 -8.74
N ALA A 174 -12.43 -0.08 -9.67
CA ALA A 174 -12.02 1.32 -9.59
C ALA A 174 -13.23 2.26 -9.61
N SER A 175 -14.16 2.08 -10.54
CA SER A 175 -15.37 2.91 -10.61
C SER A 175 -16.24 2.81 -9.36
N LEU A 176 -16.35 1.61 -8.76
CA LEU A 176 -17.07 1.41 -7.51
C LEU A 176 -16.42 2.19 -6.35
N VAL A 177 -15.09 2.15 -6.24
CA VAL A 177 -14.36 2.90 -5.20
C VAL A 177 -14.52 4.40 -5.41
N VAL A 178 -14.34 4.91 -6.63
CA VAL A 178 -14.51 6.32 -6.96
C VAL A 178 -15.91 6.78 -6.58
N ASP A 179 -16.94 6.07 -7.02
CA ASP A 179 -18.33 6.41 -6.74
C ASP A 179 -18.62 6.45 -5.23
N THR A 180 -18.25 5.39 -4.52
CA THR A 180 -18.45 5.29 -3.07
C THR A 180 -17.71 6.40 -2.31
N PHE A 181 -16.46 6.67 -2.68
CA PHE A 181 -15.60 7.65 -2.02
C PHE A 181 -16.10 9.08 -2.25
N TYR A 182 -16.39 9.46 -3.49
CA TYR A 182 -16.87 10.80 -3.80
C TYR A 182 -18.25 11.06 -3.23
N HIS A 183 -19.20 10.14 -3.29
CA HIS A 183 -20.52 10.32 -2.67
C HIS A 183 -20.44 10.44 -1.14
N GLY A 184 -19.49 9.75 -0.50
CA GLY A 184 -19.28 9.84 0.95
C GLY A 184 -18.73 11.19 1.40
N PHE A 185 -17.92 11.85 0.58
CA PHE A 185 -17.22 13.09 0.94
C PHE A 185 -17.61 14.34 0.16
N ARG A 186 -18.56 14.23 -0.77
CA ARG A 186 -19.04 15.37 -1.54
C ARG A 186 -19.62 16.46 -0.63
N SER A 187 -19.31 17.72 -0.91
CA SER A 187 -19.98 18.88 -0.31
C SER A 187 -21.50 18.83 -0.56
N ARG A 188 -22.28 19.17 0.45
CA ARG A 188 -23.74 19.29 0.37
C ARG A 188 -24.13 20.64 -0.20
#